data_04b80ae5cdda4466876f7e506459a850
#
_entry.id   04b80ae5cdda4466876f7e506459a850
#
_cell.length_a   1.000
_cell.length_b   1.000
_cell.length_c   1.000
_cell.angle_alpha   90.00
_cell.angle_beta   90.00
_cell.angle_gamma   90.00
#
_symmetry.space_group_name_H-M   'P 1'
#
loop_
_entity.id
_entity.type
_entity.pdbx_description
1 polymer ?
#
loop_
_entity_poly.entity_id
_entity_poly.type
_entity_poly.pdbx_seq_one_letter_code
_entity_poly.pdbx_strand_id
1 'polypeptide(L)'
;MDVENSGRQSVEALKEEIQRLKQERGAVIMAHYYQQPEVQDIADFIGDSLALAQQATKLAQKVIVLCGVHFMAETAAILCPEKTVIIPDPTAGCSLADSCPADRFEAFIKEHPGHTVISYVNTSAAVKALSDILVTSSNARKIVESLPKDTPIIFGPDRNLGNHINSVTGRNMVLWDGACHVHARFSVQGIIDLKKKYPGAPVLAHPECPKAVLILADHIGSTAALLKYAQQSDAGTFIVATESGILHQMHKSCPEKKFIPAPPDELGCGCNECSFMKQITLEKVRDSLRDLTPVVTVDAETARRAVVPIQRMLELS
;
A
#
# COMPACT_ATOMS: atom_id res chain seq x y z
N MET A 1 -19.04 14.08 -28.93
CA MET A 1 -17.69 14.63 -29.18
C MET A 1 -17.39 15.87 -28.32
N ASP A 2 -18.33 16.79 -28.13
CA ASP A 2 -18.04 18.05 -27.41
C ASP A 2 -17.90 17.89 -25.87
N VAL A 3 -18.60 16.96 -25.25
CA VAL A 3 -18.55 16.74 -23.80
C VAL A 3 -17.24 16.06 -23.39
N GLU A 4 -16.74 15.10 -24.15
CA GLU A 4 -15.46 14.43 -23.88
C GLU A 4 -14.27 15.39 -24.08
N ASN A 5 -14.37 16.30 -25.05
CA ASN A 5 -13.31 17.28 -25.30
C ASN A 5 -13.28 18.38 -24.22
N SER A 6 -14.44 18.79 -23.72
CA SER A 6 -14.58 19.74 -22.61
C SER A 6 -14.04 19.14 -21.29
N GLY A 7 -14.33 17.86 -21.02
CA GLY A 7 -13.80 17.16 -19.83
C GLY A 7 -12.28 17.00 -19.86
N ARG A 8 -11.69 16.67 -21.00
CA ARG A 8 -10.23 16.58 -21.17
C ARG A 8 -9.52 17.93 -20.99
N GLN A 9 -10.06 19.00 -21.55
CA GLN A 9 -9.52 20.35 -21.35
C GLN A 9 -9.55 20.77 -19.88
N SER A 10 -10.59 20.39 -19.13
CA SER A 10 -10.69 20.70 -17.71
C SER A 10 -9.66 19.92 -16.87
N VAL A 11 -9.37 18.67 -17.19
CA VAL A 11 -8.35 17.83 -16.50
C VAL A 11 -6.94 18.36 -16.74
N GLU A 12 -6.59 18.72 -17.97
CA GLU A 12 -5.26 19.27 -18.28
C GLU A 12 -5.03 20.63 -17.60
N ALA A 13 -6.03 21.53 -17.63
CA ALA A 13 -5.95 22.79 -16.90
C ALA A 13 -5.77 22.59 -15.38
N LEU A 14 -6.42 21.58 -14.81
CA LEU A 14 -6.27 21.22 -13.40
C LEU A 14 -4.86 20.68 -13.09
N LYS A 15 -4.30 19.86 -13.96
CA LYS A 15 -2.92 19.38 -13.85
C LYS A 15 -1.90 20.52 -13.94
N GLU A 16 -2.11 21.47 -14.85
CA GLU A 16 -1.27 22.67 -14.96
C GLU A 16 -1.34 23.53 -13.69
N GLU A 17 -2.54 23.73 -13.13
CA GLU A 17 -2.72 24.44 -11.88
C GLU A 17 -2.01 23.73 -10.71
N ILE A 18 -2.13 22.39 -10.62
CA ILE A 18 -1.43 21.58 -9.62
C ILE A 18 0.09 21.76 -9.75
N GLN A 19 0.64 21.71 -10.95
CA GLN A 19 2.08 21.88 -11.16
C GLN A 19 2.56 23.28 -10.75
N ARG A 20 1.79 24.33 -11.06
CA ARG A 20 2.09 25.70 -10.63
C ARG A 20 2.07 25.82 -9.11
N LEU A 21 1.00 25.36 -8.45
CA LEU A 21 0.87 25.38 -6.98
C LEU A 21 1.98 24.58 -6.30
N LYS A 22 2.34 23.41 -6.84
CA LYS A 22 3.43 22.57 -6.34
C LYS A 22 4.76 23.36 -6.33
N GLN A 23 5.08 24.07 -7.40
CA GLN A 23 6.28 24.90 -7.49
C GLN A 23 6.22 26.09 -6.51
N GLU A 24 5.11 26.82 -6.47
CA GLU A 24 4.90 27.95 -5.56
C GLU A 24 5.05 27.57 -4.08
N ARG A 25 4.61 26.37 -3.71
CA ARG A 25 4.67 25.84 -2.33
C ARG A 25 6.00 25.11 -2.02
N GLY A 26 6.87 24.91 -3.00
CA GLY A 26 8.05 24.06 -2.83
C GLY A 26 7.68 22.65 -2.39
N ALA A 27 6.53 22.13 -2.88
CA ALA A 27 5.97 20.86 -2.48
C ALA A 27 6.41 19.73 -3.40
N VAL A 28 6.28 18.49 -2.89
CA VAL A 28 6.44 17.24 -3.65
C VAL A 28 5.16 16.43 -3.53
N ILE A 29 4.73 15.82 -4.60
CA ILE A 29 3.58 14.91 -4.63
C ILE A 29 4.11 13.47 -4.67
N MET A 30 3.72 12.67 -3.71
CA MET A 30 4.05 11.24 -3.60
C MET A 30 2.76 10.43 -3.72
N ALA A 31 2.70 9.44 -4.62
CA ALA A 31 1.52 8.63 -4.85
C ALA A 31 1.78 7.13 -4.66
N HIS A 32 0.84 6.44 -4.06
CA HIS A 32 0.84 4.99 -4.04
C HIS A 32 0.39 4.42 -5.39
N TYR A 33 0.89 3.25 -5.78
CA TYR A 33 0.50 2.54 -7.00
C TYR A 33 -1.01 2.30 -7.15
N TYR A 34 -1.77 2.33 -6.04
CA TYR A 34 -3.22 2.09 -6.04
C TYR A 34 -4.04 3.36 -6.24
N GLN A 35 -3.41 4.49 -6.50
CA GLN A 35 -4.12 5.72 -6.83
C GLN A 35 -4.76 5.65 -8.23
N GLN A 36 -5.70 6.58 -8.49
CA GLN A 36 -6.26 6.77 -9.82
C GLN A 36 -5.16 7.17 -10.82
N PRO A 37 -5.26 6.77 -12.11
CA PRO A 37 -4.25 7.05 -13.11
C PRO A 37 -3.83 8.51 -13.18
N GLU A 38 -4.79 9.44 -13.17
CA GLU A 38 -4.54 10.87 -13.24
C GLU A 38 -3.79 11.42 -12.01
N VAL A 39 -3.99 10.84 -10.83
CA VAL A 39 -3.24 11.19 -9.62
C VAL A 39 -1.83 10.62 -9.68
N GLN A 40 -1.65 9.41 -10.21
CA GLN A 40 -0.33 8.86 -10.44
C GLN A 40 0.47 9.71 -11.45
N ASP A 41 -0.20 10.22 -12.50
CA ASP A 41 0.48 10.98 -13.57
C ASP A 41 1.01 12.35 -13.13
N ILE A 42 0.46 12.96 -12.08
CA ILE A 42 0.95 14.23 -11.52
C ILE A 42 1.98 14.04 -10.40
N ALA A 43 2.20 12.80 -9.94
CA ALA A 43 3.12 12.50 -8.83
C ALA A 43 4.59 12.62 -9.25
N ASP A 44 5.41 13.16 -8.37
CA ASP A 44 6.86 13.20 -8.52
C ASP A 44 7.49 11.83 -8.20
N PHE A 45 6.86 11.08 -7.28
CA PHE A 45 7.28 9.74 -6.88
C PHE A 45 6.07 8.82 -6.77
N ILE A 46 6.20 7.64 -7.34
CA ILE A 46 5.19 6.58 -7.27
C ILE A 46 5.86 5.35 -6.67
N GLY A 47 5.21 4.73 -5.69
CA GLY A 47 5.77 3.56 -5.03
C GLY A 47 4.77 2.79 -4.17
N ASP A 48 5.25 1.70 -3.59
CA ASP A 48 4.58 1.02 -2.48
C ASP A 48 4.88 1.74 -1.14
N SER A 49 4.29 1.25 -0.04
CA SER A 49 4.43 1.88 1.28
C SER A 49 5.89 2.01 1.73
N LEU A 50 6.74 1.01 1.42
CA LEU A 50 8.16 1.04 1.79
C LEU A 50 8.91 2.09 0.98
N ALA A 51 8.73 2.10 -0.33
CA ALA A 51 9.40 3.04 -1.22
C ALA A 51 9.03 4.49 -0.88
N LEU A 52 7.74 4.76 -0.58
CA LEU A 52 7.28 6.08 -0.19
C LEU A 52 7.86 6.52 1.17
N ALA A 53 7.91 5.62 2.17
CA ALA A 53 8.53 5.89 3.46
C ALA A 53 10.03 6.21 3.32
N GLN A 54 10.77 5.41 2.55
CA GLN A 54 12.19 5.64 2.25
C GLN A 54 12.42 6.96 1.49
N GLN A 55 11.53 7.28 0.55
CA GLN A 55 11.64 8.50 -0.25
C GLN A 55 11.40 9.75 0.59
N ALA A 56 10.40 9.73 1.49
CA ALA A 56 10.06 10.86 2.35
C ALA A 56 11.28 11.39 3.14
N THR A 57 12.15 10.48 3.64
CA THR A 57 13.36 10.84 4.40
C THR A 57 14.47 11.48 3.56
N LYS A 58 14.45 11.31 2.23
CA LYS A 58 15.49 11.80 1.31
C LYS A 58 15.13 13.15 0.67
N LEU A 59 13.90 13.60 0.82
CA LEU A 59 13.42 14.81 0.17
C LEU A 59 13.99 16.08 0.83
N ALA A 60 14.37 17.04 0.01
CA ALA A 60 14.74 18.38 0.47
C ALA A 60 13.50 19.28 0.71
N GLN A 61 12.39 18.97 0.06
CA GLN A 61 11.15 19.74 0.14
C GLN A 61 10.57 19.72 1.56
N LYS A 62 10.00 20.85 1.97
CA LYS A 62 9.36 21.04 3.28
C LYS A 62 7.91 20.58 3.30
N VAL A 63 7.25 20.49 2.15
CA VAL A 63 5.84 20.11 2.00
C VAL A 63 5.77 18.83 1.20
N ILE A 64 5.13 17.81 1.78
CA ILE A 64 4.83 16.53 1.13
C ILE A 64 3.31 16.42 1.00
N VAL A 65 2.80 16.30 -0.22
CA VAL A 65 1.42 15.89 -0.48
C VAL A 65 1.44 14.39 -0.74
N LEU A 66 0.89 13.62 0.19
CA LEU A 66 0.87 12.18 0.12
C LEU A 66 -0.48 11.68 -0.40
N CYS A 67 -0.51 11.25 -1.66
CA CYS A 67 -1.65 10.62 -2.30
C CYS A 67 -1.63 9.12 -1.99
N GLY A 68 -2.22 8.77 -0.88
CA GLY A 68 -2.28 7.43 -0.30
C GLY A 68 -3.39 7.36 0.73
N VAL A 69 -3.22 6.51 1.74
CA VAL A 69 -4.15 6.38 2.87
C VAL A 69 -3.51 6.89 4.17
N HIS A 70 -4.35 7.17 5.16
CA HIS A 70 -3.99 7.92 6.36
C HIS A 70 -2.75 7.38 7.08
N PHE A 71 -2.63 6.06 7.28
CA PHE A 71 -1.47 5.47 7.98
C PHE A 71 -0.13 5.69 7.25
N MET A 72 -0.14 5.89 5.92
CA MET A 72 1.06 6.25 5.15
C MET A 72 1.49 7.68 5.43
N ALA A 73 0.52 8.59 5.51
CA ALA A 73 0.77 9.99 5.86
C ALA A 73 1.25 10.13 7.31
N GLU A 74 0.67 9.37 8.26
CA GLU A 74 1.19 9.27 9.63
C GLU A 74 2.66 8.79 9.64
N THR A 75 2.98 7.75 8.86
CA THR A 75 4.35 7.23 8.76
C THR A 75 5.32 8.29 8.25
N ALA A 76 4.95 9.05 7.22
CA ALA A 76 5.75 10.14 6.69
C ALA A 76 5.91 11.29 7.71
N ALA A 77 4.84 11.65 8.42
CA ALA A 77 4.87 12.69 9.47
C ALA A 77 5.75 12.29 10.66
N ILE A 78 5.72 11.02 11.08
CA ILE A 78 6.58 10.49 12.15
C ILE A 78 8.05 10.49 11.73
N LEU A 79 8.35 10.11 10.48
CA LEU A 79 9.74 10.07 9.97
C LEU A 79 10.33 11.46 9.70
N CYS A 80 9.48 12.43 9.37
CA CYS A 80 9.88 13.76 8.93
C CYS A 80 9.15 14.85 9.73
N PRO A 81 9.36 14.94 11.06
CA PRO A 81 8.64 15.86 11.93
C PRO A 81 8.89 17.34 11.60
N GLU A 82 9.96 17.64 10.86
CA GLU A 82 10.30 18.98 10.38
C GLU A 82 9.56 19.39 9.09
N LYS A 83 8.78 18.48 8.49
CA LYS A 83 8.04 18.69 7.25
C LYS A 83 6.54 18.78 7.48
N THR A 84 5.87 19.50 6.60
CA THR A 84 4.41 19.53 6.53
C THR A 84 3.94 18.39 5.64
N VAL A 85 3.32 17.36 6.23
CA VAL A 85 2.73 16.23 5.50
C VAL A 85 1.23 16.45 5.35
N ILE A 86 0.75 16.48 4.13
CA ILE A 86 -0.64 16.73 3.78
C ILE A 86 -1.21 15.45 3.13
N ILE A 87 -2.42 15.06 3.53
CA ILE A 87 -3.21 14.04 2.85
C ILE A 87 -4.41 14.74 2.20
N PRO A 88 -4.61 14.64 0.87
CA PRO A 88 -5.67 15.40 0.19
C PRO A 88 -7.10 15.08 0.64
N ASP A 89 -7.31 13.88 1.20
CA ASP A 89 -8.56 13.52 1.85
C ASP A 89 -8.29 12.87 3.21
N PRO A 90 -8.68 13.48 4.33
CA PRO A 90 -8.44 12.92 5.67
C PRO A 90 -9.26 11.65 5.95
N THR A 91 -10.31 11.38 5.15
CA THR A 91 -11.15 10.18 5.27
C THR A 91 -10.62 8.99 4.47
N ALA A 92 -9.51 9.17 3.72
CA ALA A 92 -8.81 8.10 3.04
C ALA A 92 -8.15 7.14 4.06
N GLY A 93 -8.97 6.31 4.69
CA GLY A 93 -8.62 5.32 5.70
C GLY A 93 -8.08 4.01 5.14
N CYS A 94 -8.10 2.96 5.97
CA CYS A 94 -7.71 1.61 5.56
C CYS A 94 -8.45 0.58 6.40
N SER A 95 -9.30 -0.24 5.76
CA SER A 95 -10.06 -1.29 6.46
C SER A 95 -9.17 -2.28 7.23
N LEU A 96 -7.96 -2.54 6.73
CA LEU A 96 -7.01 -3.40 7.43
C LEU A 96 -6.48 -2.72 8.70
N ALA A 97 -6.13 -1.43 8.63
CA ALA A 97 -5.73 -0.66 9.81
C ALA A 97 -6.88 -0.57 10.83
N ASP A 98 -8.10 -0.33 10.36
CA ASP A 98 -9.30 -0.25 11.20
C ASP A 98 -9.66 -1.57 11.88
N SER A 99 -9.27 -2.72 11.28
CA SER A 99 -9.47 -4.05 11.87
C SER A 99 -8.59 -4.31 13.10
N CYS A 100 -7.61 -3.44 13.38
CA CYS A 100 -6.65 -3.58 14.46
C CYS A 100 -6.62 -2.33 15.36
N PRO A 101 -7.66 -2.07 16.18
CA PRO A 101 -7.65 -1.00 17.16
C PRO A 101 -6.54 -1.17 18.18
N ALA A 102 -5.86 -0.09 18.53
CA ALA A 102 -4.67 -0.14 19.38
C ALA A 102 -4.91 -0.73 20.77
N ASP A 103 -6.05 -0.43 21.39
CA ASP A 103 -6.46 -0.97 22.69
C ASP A 103 -6.64 -2.49 22.66
N ARG A 104 -7.27 -3.01 21.61
CA ARG A 104 -7.44 -4.46 21.40
C ARG A 104 -6.13 -5.14 21.07
N PHE A 105 -5.28 -4.49 20.27
CA PHE A 105 -3.98 -5.05 19.92
C PHE A 105 -3.05 -5.07 21.13
N GLU A 106 -3.11 -4.05 21.99
CA GLU A 106 -2.38 -4.05 23.27
C GLU A 106 -2.83 -5.19 24.20
N ALA A 107 -4.14 -5.45 24.28
CA ALA A 107 -4.67 -6.59 25.04
C ALA A 107 -4.15 -7.93 24.47
N PHE A 108 -4.19 -8.09 23.16
CA PHE A 108 -3.67 -9.28 22.46
C PHE A 108 -2.17 -9.49 22.71
N ILE A 109 -1.35 -8.43 22.74
CA ILE A 109 0.06 -8.52 23.09
C ILE A 109 0.24 -9.01 24.54
N LYS A 110 -0.58 -8.51 25.46
CA LYS A 110 -0.53 -8.92 26.90
C LYS A 110 -0.88 -10.39 27.11
N GLU A 111 -1.69 -10.98 26.24
CA GLU A 111 -2.00 -12.43 26.25
C GLU A 111 -0.82 -13.30 25.79
N HIS A 112 0.19 -12.71 25.15
CA HIS A 112 1.34 -13.40 24.58
C HIS A 112 2.66 -12.81 25.09
N PRO A 113 2.95 -12.90 26.40
CA PRO A 113 4.14 -12.29 26.99
C PRO A 113 5.42 -12.88 26.39
N GLY A 114 6.43 -12.03 26.20
CA GLY A 114 7.75 -12.43 25.68
C GLY A 114 7.81 -12.59 24.15
N HIS A 115 6.71 -12.36 23.43
CA HIS A 115 6.74 -12.36 21.97
C HIS A 115 7.30 -11.04 21.43
N THR A 116 8.04 -11.12 20.33
CA THR A 116 8.40 -9.95 19.51
C THR A 116 7.20 -9.54 18.69
N VAL A 117 6.82 -8.27 18.78
CA VAL A 117 5.67 -7.72 18.07
C VAL A 117 6.11 -7.17 16.72
N ILE A 118 5.75 -7.85 15.64
CA ILE A 118 5.98 -7.42 14.27
C ILE A 118 4.66 -6.96 13.68
N SER A 119 4.58 -5.69 13.32
CA SER A 119 3.37 -5.16 12.69
C SER A 119 3.60 -4.76 11.25
N TYR A 120 2.66 -5.14 10.39
CA TYR A 120 2.58 -4.63 9.04
C TYR A 120 2.28 -3.13 9.09
N VAL A 121 2.91 -2.35 8.23
CA VAL A 121 2.83 -0.88 8.22
C VAL A 121 1.40 -0.34 8.08
N ASN A 122 0.47 -1.16 7.58
CA ASN A 122 -0.95 -0.85 7.41
C ASN A 122 -1.69 -0.84 8.76
N THR A 123 -1.25 0.02 9.66
CA THR A 123 -1.75 0.19 11.02
C THR A 123 -1.70 1.67 11.41
N SER A 124 -2.48 2.08 12.42
CA SER A 124 -2.42 3.43 12.98
C SER A 124 -1.07 3.71 13.65
N ALA A 125 -0.73 4.99 13.84
CA ALA A 125 0.45 5.40 14.62
C ALA A 125 0.45 4.80 16.04
N ALA A 126 -0.72 4.66 16.66
CA ALA A 126 -0.87 4.05 17.99
C ALA A 126 -0.48 2.57 18.00
N VAL A 127 -0.86 1.78 16.98
CA VAL A 127 -0.42 0.39 16.85
C VAL A 127 1.07 0.30 16.53
N LYS A 128 1.60 1.19 15.69
CA LYS A 128 3.04 1.29 15.45
C LYS A 128 3.83 1.51 16.74
N ALA A 129 3.30 2.34 17.64
CA ALA A 129 3.92 2.61 18.96
C ALA A 129 3.91 1.41 19.92
N LEU A 130 3.13 0.36 19.65
CA LEU A 130 3.08 -0.90 20.41
C LEU A 130 4.00 -1.99 19.80
N SER A 131 4.60 -1.71 18.66
CA SER A 131 5.36 -2.70 17.88
C SER A 131 6.85 -2.63 18.18
N ASP A 132 7.56 -3.75 18.03
CA ASP A 132 9.02 -3.82 18.10
C ASP A 132 9.67 -3.55 16.73
N ILE A 133 9.02 -4.03 15.66
CA ILE A 133 9.50 -3.89 14.29
C ILE A 133 8.28 -3.71 13.38
N LEU A 134 8.37 -2.79 12.42
CA LEU A 134 7.40 -2.76 11.32
C LEU A 134 7.92 -3.53 10.11
N VAL A 135 6.98 -3.95 9.28
CA VAL A 135 7.27 -4.60 8.01
C VAL A 135 6.31 -4.09 6.92
N THR A 136 6.72 -4.27 5.67
CA THR A 136 5.84 -4.17 4.49
C THR A 136 5.79 -5.52 3.79
N SER A 137 4.90 -5.68 2.81
CA SER A 137 4.89 -6.88 1.95
C SER A 137 6.21 -7.09 1.20
N SER A 138 7.02 -6.03 1.02
CA SER A 138 8.32 -6.09 0.35
C SER A 138 9.43 -6.69 1.20
N ASN A 139 9.39 -6.53 2.53
CA ASN A 139 10.51 -6.89 3.43
C ASN A 139 10.14 -7.85 4.57
N ALA A 140 8.84 -8.18 4.74
CA ALA A 140 8.37 -9.00 5.88
C ALA A 140 9.11 -10.33 5.99
N ARG A 141 9.28 -11.05 4.88
CA ARG A 141 10.04 -12.31 4.87
C ARG A 141 11.47 -12.12 5.36
N LYS A 142 12.21 -11.17 4.77
CA LYS A 142 13.60 -10.87 5.12
C LYS A 142 13.76 -10.53 6.60
N ILE A 143 12.87 -9.70 7.14
CA ILE A 143 12.91 -9.28 8.54
C ILE A 143 12.59 -10.45 9.49
N VAL A 144 11.56 -11.25 9.19
CA VAL A 144 11.23 -12.44 10.01
C VAL A 144 12.35 -13.48 9.96
N GLU A 145 12.99 -13.70 8.81
CA GLU A 145 14.14 -14.60 8.67
C GLU A 145 15.39 -14.11 9.39
N SER A 146 15.55 -12.78 9.61
CA SER A 146 16.70 -12.21 10.31
C SER A 146 16.68 -12.43 11.83
N LEU A 147 15.52 -12.76 12.40
CA LEU A 147 15.39 -13.06 13.82
C LEU A 147 15.80 -14.51 14.13
N PRO A 148 16.31 -14.81 15.35
CA PRO A 148 16.59 -16.18 15.79
C PRO A 148 15.38 -17.09 15.57
N LYS A 149 15.60 -18.35 15.16
CA LYS A 149 14.50 -19.26 14.74
C LYS A 149 13.49 -19.56 15.83
N ASP A 150 13.89 -19.54 17.08
CA ASP A 150 13.10 -19.79 18.28
C ASP A 150 12.41 -18.54 18.85
N THR A 151 12.65 -17.35 18.26
CA THR A 151 11.98 -16.12 18.67
C THR A 151 10.47 -16.26 18.48
N PRO A 152 9.67 -16.19 19.56
CA PRO A 152 8.23 -16.15 19.46
C PRO A 152 7.79 -14.79 18.88
N ILE A 153 6.86 -14.81 17.95
CA ILE A 153 6.45 -13.59 17.21
C ILE A 153 4.93 -13.47 17.22
N ILE A 154 4.43 -12.27 17.52
CA ILE A 154 3.11 -11.79 17.16
C ILE A 154 3.21 -11.08 15.81
N PHE A 155 2.32 -11.39 14.89
CA PHE A 155 2.24 -10.71 13.60
C PHE A 155 0.82 -10.17 13.35
N GLY A 156 0.71 -8.89 13.04
CA GLY A 156 -0.54 -8.22 12.70
C GLY A 156 -0.33 -7.09 11.69
N PRO A 157 -1.41 -6.51 11.19
CA PRO A 157 -2.80 -6.92 11.34
C PRO A 157 -3.28 -7.93 10.29
N ASP A 158 -2.55 -8.20 9.19
CA ASP A 158 -3.02 -9.05 8.09
C ASP A 158 -2.68 -10.53 8.31
N ARG A 159 -3.73 -11.35 8.55
CA ARG A 159 -3.58 -12.79 8.75
C ARG A 159 -3.11 -13.53 7.49
N ASN A 160 -3.46 -13.06 6.31
CA ASN A 160 -3.11 -13.73 5.06
C ASN A 160 -1.61 -13.54 4.77
N LEU A 161 -1.11 -12.30 4.90
CA LEU A 161 0.33 -12.01 4.84
C LEU A 161 1.07 -12.82 5.92
N GLY A 162 0.59 -12.82 7.17
CA GLY A 162 1.19 -13.60 8.26
C GLY A 162 1.24 -15.10 7.97
N ASN A 163 0.15 -15.68 7.46
CA ASN A 163 0.11 -17.09 7.03
C ASN A 163 1.05 -17.38 5.86
N HIS A 164 1.15 -16.46 4.90
CA HIS A 164 2.12 -16.59 3.81
C HIS A 164 3.55 -16.60 4.36
N ILE A 165 3.90 -15.66 5.23
CA ILE A 165 5.24 -15.60 5.86
C ILE A 165 5.51 -16.86 6.69
N ASN A 166 4.55 -17.35 7.50
CA ASN A 166 4.67 -18.62 8.21
C ASN A 166 5.01 -19.77 7.25
N SER A 167 4.30 -19.84 6.12
CA SER A 167 4.49 -20.91 5.13
C SER A 167 5.87 -20.89 4.48
N VAL A 168 6.40 -19.70 4.13
CA VAL A 168 7.68 -19.59 3.39
C VAL A 168 8.90 -19.57 4.29
N THR A 169 8.73 -19.27 5.61
CA THR A 169 9.83 -19.21 6.58
C THR A 169 9.87 -20.41 7.51
N GLY A 170 8.81 -21.24 7.53
CA GLY A 170 8.64 -22.33 8.49
C GLY A 170 8.40 -21.85 9.92
N ARG A 171 8.02 -20.58 10.12
CA ARG A 171 7.64 -20.02 11.44
C ARG A 171 6.22 -20.43 11.81
N ASN A 172 5.90 -20.27 13.08
CA ASN A 172 4.56 -20.43 13.63
C ASN A 172 4.22 -19.19 14.48
N MET A 173 4.14 -18.03 13.80
CA MET A 173 3.81 -16.77 14.44
C MET A 173 2.34 -16.76 14.90
N VAL A 174 2.08 -16.12 16.02
CA VAL A 174 0.72 -15.82 16.49
C VAL A 174 0.18 -14.65 15.65
N LEU A 175 -0.97 -14.86 15.01
CA LEU A 175 -1.49 -13.89 14.03
C LEU A 175 -2.71 -13.16 14.58
N TRP A 176 -2.74 -11.85 14.39
CA TRP A 176 -3.95 -11.04 14.52
C TRP A 176 -4.94 -11.39 13.39
N ASP A 177 -6.24 -11.42 13.70
CA ASP A 177 -7.29 -11.85 12.76
C ASP A 177 -7.87 -10.69 11.94
N GLY A 178 -7.01 -9.95 11.23
CA GLY A 178 -7.42 -8.93 10.27
C GLY A 178 -7.16 -9.33 8.82
N ALA A 179 -7.79 -8.66 7.87
CA ALA A 179 -7.56 -8.85 6.44
C ALA A 179 -7.90 -7.60 5.62
N CYS A 180 -7.18 -7.38 4.53
CA CYS A 180 -7.51 -6.34 3.56
C CYS A 180 -8.79 -6.72 2.79
N HIS A 181 -9.79 -5.82 2.77
CA HIS A 181 -11.09 -6.08 2.13
C HIS A 181 -10.98 -6.29 0.61
N VAL A 182 -9.97 -5.71 -0.04
CA VAL A 182 -9.73 -5.90 -1.48
C VAL A 182 -9.12 -7.28 -1.73
N HIS A 183 -7.99 -7.56 -1.08
CA HIS A 183 -7.24 -8.79 -1.34
C HIS A 183 -7.95 -10.06 -0.85
N ALA A 184 -8.74 -9.95 0.22
CA ALA A 184 -9.49 -11.09 0.75
C ALA A 184 -10.63 -11.57 -0.16
N ARG A 185 -11.00 -10.80 -1.19
CA ARG A 185 -12.19 -11.06 -2.03
C ARG A 185 -11.90 -11.59 -3.43
N PHE A 186 -10.66 -11.89 -3.78
CA PHE A 186 -10.38 -12.44 -5.11
C PHE A 186 -11.02 -13.83 -5.29
N SER A 187 -11.70 -13.99 -6.42
CA SER A 187 -12.39 -15.23 -6.78
C SER A 187 -11.40 -16.30 -7.26
N VAL A 188 -11.31 -17.39 -6.52
CA VAL A 188 -10.54 -18.58 -6.92
C VAL A 188 -11.06 -19.13 -8.24
N GLN A 189 -12.39 -19.29 -8.37
CA GLN A 189 -13.00 -19.79 -9.60
C GLN A 189 -12.77 -18.85 -10.77
N GLY A 190 -12.90 -17.54 -10.54
CA GLY A 190 -12.63 -16.52 -11.58
C GLY A 190 -11.20 -16.56 -12.09
N ILE A 191 -10.21 -16.78 -11.22
CA ILE A 191 -8.81 -16.94 -11.61
C ILE A 191 -8.61 -18.25 -12.41
N ILE A 192 -9.24 -19.37 -12.00
CA ILE A 192 -9.20 -20.63 -12.75
C ILE A 192 -9.77 -20.44 -14.16
N ASP A 193 -10.87 -19.73 -14.30
CA ASP A 193 -11.50 -19.50 -15.60
C ASP A 193 -10.66 -18.57 -16.48
N LEU A 194 -9.99 -17.57 -15.89
CA LEU A 194 -9.00 -16.75 -16.59
C LEU A 194 -7.79 -17.57 -17.05
N LYS A 195 -7.26 -18.50 -16.22
CA LYS A 195 -6.17 -19.39 -16.63
C LYS A 195 -6.58 -20.30 -17.80
N LYS A 196 -7.84 -20.76 -17.86
CA LYS A 196 -8.35 -21.52 -19.02
C LYS A 196 -8.48 -20.64 -20.26
N LYS A 197 -8.95 -19.38 -20.10
CA LYS A 197 -9.14 -18.43 -21.20
C LYS A 197 -7.81 -17.90 -21.76
N TYR A 198 -6.78 -17.79 -20.94
CA TYR A 198 -5.45 -17.31 -21.29
C TYR A 198 -4.37 -18.34 -20.88
N PRO A 199 -4.27 -19.46 -21.60
CA PRO A 199 -3.30 -20.51 -21.29
C PRO A 199 -1.87 -19.96 -21.31
N GLY A 200 -1.09 -20.27 -20.26
CA GLY A 200 0.28 -19.80 -20.13
C GLY A 200 0.46 -18.38 -19.58
N ALA A 201 -0.63 -17.64 -19.30
CA ALA A 201 -0.55 -16.36 -18.62
C ALA A 201 -0.20 -16.55 -17.13
N PRO A 202 0.95 -16.02 -16.64
CA PRO A 202 1.29 -16.09 -15.22
C PRO A 202 0.27 -15.33 -14.36
N VAL A 203 -0.06 -15.91 -13.20
CA VAL A 203 -0.85 -15.26 -12.16
C VAL A 203 0.08 -14.55 -11.19
N LEU A 204 -0.05 -13.24 -11.08
CA LEU A 204 0.67 -12.40 -10.13
C LEU A 204 -0.24 -12.10 -8.94
N ALA A 205 0.14 -12.44 -7.72
CA ALA A 205 -0.70 -12.23 -6.54
C ALA A 205 0.02 -11.50 -5.41
N HIS A 206 -0.71 -10.59 -4.77
CA HIS A 206 -0.24 -9.95 -3.54
C HIS A 206 -0.34 -10.93 -2.35
N PRO A 207 0.62 -10.97 -1.40
CA PRO A 207 0.61 -11.92 -0.29
C PRO A 207 -0.53 -11.71 0.73
N GLU A 208 -1.27 -10.60 0.66
CA GLU A 208 -2.53 -10.41 1.41
C GLU A 208 -3.71 -11.22 0.84
N CYS A 209 -3.54 -11.87 -0.30
CA CYS A 209 -4.57 -12.75 -0.86
C CYS A 209 -4.74 -14.02 0.00
N PRO A 210 -5.95 -14.60 0.06
CA PRO A 210 -6.18 -15.88 0.72
C PRO A 210 -5.29 -16.99 0.16
N LYS A 211 -4.93 -17.96 1.01
CA LYS A 211 -4.07 -19.10 0.61
C LYS A 211 -4.56 -19.81 -0.65
N ALA A 212 -5.88 -19.93 -0.85
CA ALA A 212 -6.45 -20.57 -2.04
C ALA A 212 -6.12 -19.80 -3.34
N VAL A 213 -6.03 -18.48 -3.29
CA VAL A 213 -5.58 -17.64 -4.41
C VAL A 213 -4.06 -17.76 -4.60
N LEU A 214 -3.28 -17.74 -3.51
CA LEU A 214 -1.83 -17.84 -3.57
C LEU A 214 -1.35 -19.17 -4.14
N ILE A 215 -2.09 -20.28 -3.95
CA ILE A 215 -1.79 -21.60 -4.56
C ILE A 215 -1.88 -21.53 -6.10
N LEU A 216 -2.72 -20.67 -6.65
CA LEU A 216 -2.88 -20.50 -8.10
C LEU A 216 -1.84 -19.54 -8.70
N ALA A 217 -1.13 -18.80 -7.86
CA ALA A 217 -0.18 -17.78 -8.29
C ALA A 217 1.14 -18.40 -8.77
N ASP A 218 1.64 -17.89 -9.89
CA ASP A 218 2.95 -18.21 -10.44
C ASP A 218 4.04 -17.30 -9.83
N HIS A 219 3.64 -16.10 -9.37
CA HIS A 219 4.51 -15.17 -8.63
C HIS A 219 3.74 -14.49 -7.50
N ILE A 220 4.30 -14.51 -6.29
CA ILE A 220 3.76 -13.84 -5.11
C ILE A 220 4.74 -12.77 -4.66
N GLY A 221 4.26 -11.54 -4.50
CA GLY A 221 5.14 -10.45 -4.09
C GLY A 221 4.38 -9.15 -3.78
N SER A 222 5.12 -8.17 -3.25
CA SER A 222 4.60 -6.82 -3.07
C SER A 222 4.24 -6.18 -4.41
N THR A 223 3.48 -5.09 -4.38
CA THR A 223 3.09 -4.35 -5.58
C THR A 223 4.29 -4.00 -6.47
N ALA A 224 5.39 -3.53 -5.88
CA ALA A 224 6.62 -3.24 -6.61
C ALA A 224 7.26 -4.52 -7.21
N ALA A 225 7.23 -5.64 -6.48
CA ALA A 225 7.77 -6.91 -6.96
C ALA A 225 6.95 -7.47 -8.13
N LEU A 226 5.62 -7.34 -8.09
CA LEU A 226 4.73 -7.74 -9.19
C LEU A 226 5.01 -6.94 -10.46
N LEU A 227 5.16 -5.62 -10.34
CA LEU A 227 5.53 -4.74 -11.46
C LEU A 227 6.89 -5.15 -12.05
N LYS A 228 7.90 -5.33 -11.20
CA LYS A 228 9.24 -5.75 -11.61
C LYS A 228 9.23 -7.11 -12.31
N TYR A 229 8.47 -8.08 -11.79
CA TYR A 229 8.31 -9.38 -12.44
C TYR A 229 7.70 -9.24 -13.84
N ALA A 230 6.64 -8.44 -13.98
CA ALA A 230 6.01 -8.19 -15.27
C ALA A 230 6.97 -7.55 -16.29
N GLN A 231 7.84 -6.64 -15.85
CA GLN A 231 8.87 -6.01 -16.69
C GLN A 231 9.94 -6.99 -17.17
N GLN A 232 10.34 -7.94 -16.32
CA GLN A 232 11.43 -8.89 -16.58
C GLN A 232 11.00 -10.18 -17.28
N SER A 233 9.71 -10.51 -17.25
CA SER A 233 9.15 -11.73 -17.82
C SER A 233 8.95 -11.61 -19.32
N ASP A 234 9.17 -12.69 -20.06
CA ASP A 234 8.89 -12.77 -21.51
C ASP A 234 7.39 -13.00 -21.81
N ALA A 235 6.55 -13.23 -20.81
CA ALA A 235 5.13 -13.43 -21.01
C ALA A 235 4.45 -12.15 -21.54
N GLY A 236 3.60 -12.30 -22.54
CA GLY A 236 2.84 -11.20 -23.14
C GLY A 236 1.49 -10.93 -22.47
N THR A 237 1.03 -11.81 -21.57
CA THR A 237 -0.25 -11.67 -20.87
C THR A 237 -0.09 -12.10 -19.41
N PHE A 238 -0.69 -11.36 -18.47
CA PHE A 238 -0.65 -11.62 -17.03
C PHE A 238 -2.05 -11.54 -16.43
N ILE A 239 -2.33 -12.37 -15.45
CA ILE A 239 -3.51 -12.26 -14.57
C ILE A 239 -3.02 -11.63 -13.26
N VAL A 240 -3.64 -10.52 -12.84
CA VAL A 240 -3.14 -9.69 -11.73
C VAL A 240 -4.12 -9.72 -10.57
N ALA A 241 -3.76 -10.41 -9.49
CA ALA A 241 -4.55 -10.52 -8.25
C ALA A 241 -3.98 -9.58 -7.18
N THR A 242 -4.12 -8.28 -7.42
CA THR A 242 -3.92 -7.18 -6.48
C THR A 242 -4.83 -6.01 -6.87
N GLU A 243 -4.79 -4.92 -6.12
CA GLU A 243 -5.58 -3.71 -6.39
C GLU A 243 -5.28 -3.16 -7.79
N SER A 244 -6.34 -2.82 -8.54
CA SER A 244 -6.25 -2.55 -9.99
C SER A 244 -5.49 -1.28 -10.37
N GLY A 245 -5.27 -0.33 -9.48
CA GLY A 245 -4.51 0.89 -9.75
C GLY A 245 -3.08 0.65 -10.23
N ILE A 246 -2.47 -0.47 -9.84
CA ILE A 246 -1.13 -0.86 -10.32
C ILE A 246 -1.10 -1.07 -11.84
N LEU A 247 -2.23 -1.43 -12.45
CA LEU A 247 -2.30 -1.71 -13.88
C LEU A 247 -1.90 -0.49 -14.72
N HIS A 248 -2.14 0.74 -14.21
CA HIS A 248 -1.68 1.95 -14.88
C HIS A 248 -0.16 1.96 -15.07
N GLN A 249 0.61 1.66 -14.02
CA GLN A 249 2.07 1.59 -14.12
C GLN A 249 2.54 0.37 -14.91
N MET A 250 1.83 -0.76 -14.82
CA MET A 250 2.14 -1.94 -15.62
C MET A 250 1.98 -1.67 -17.11
N HIS A 251 0.87 -1.05 -17.55
CA HIS A 251 0.67 -0.66 -18.94
C HIS A 251 1.66 0.42 -19.40
N LYS A 252 1.98 1.38 -18.54
CA LYS A 252 2.94 2.45 -18.85
C LYS A 252 4.36 1.91 -19.03
N SER A 253 4.74 0.92 -18.21
CA SER A 253 6.08 0.30 -18.27
C SER A 253 6.22 -0.79 -19.34
N CYS A 254 5.13 -1.45 -19.69
CA CYS A 254 5.09 -2.57 -20.64
C CYS A 254 3.86 -2.42 -21.55
N PRO A 255 3.83 -1.43 -22.46
CA PRO A 255 2.66 -1.13 -23.28
C PRO A 255 2.28 -2.25 -24.26
N GLU A 256 3.23 -3.13 -24.57
CA GLU A 256 3.03 -4.30 -25.43
C GLU A 256 2.39 -5.48 -24.72
N LYS A 257 2.32 -5.47 -23.38
CA LYS A 257 1.80 -6.57 -22.57
C LYS A 257 0.36 -6.35 -22.16
N LYS A 258 -0.36 -7.45 -21.97
CA LYS A 258 -1.74 -7.45 -21.53
C LYS A 258 -1.83 -7.82 -20.06
N PHE A 259 -2.46 -6.95 -19.27
CA PHE A 259 -2.71 -7.17 -17.85
C PHE A 259 -4.20 -7.32 -17.60
N ILE A 260 -4.61 -8.43 -17.01
CA ILE A 260 -5.99 -8.81 -16.77
C ILE A 260 -6.22 -8.83 -15.26
N PRO A 261 -7.04 -7.93 -14.70
CA PRO A 261 -7.36 -7.97 -13.28
C PRO A 261 -8.11 -9.26 -12.94
N ALA A 262 -7.68 -9.93 -11.86
CA ALA A 262 -8.43 -11.05 -11.32
C ALA A 262 -9.77 -10.55 -10.75
N PRO A 263 -10.90 -11.28 -10.99
CA PRO A 263 -12.20 -10.82 -10.55
C PRO A 263 -12.41 -11.04 -9.03
N PRO A 264 -13.27 -10.24 -8.37
CA PRO A 264 -13.73 -10.51 -7.02
C PRO A 264 -14.76 -11.66 -6.99
N ASP A 265 -15.03 -12.21 -5.80
CA ASP A 265 -16.01 -13.29 -5.59
C ASP A 265 -17.47 -12.82 -5.78
N GLU A 266 -17.78 -11.56 -5.54
CA GLU A 266 -19.13 -11.02 -5.61
C GLU A 266 -19.39 -10.29 -6.93
N LEU A 267 -20.47 -10.66 -7.60
CA LEU A 267 -20.94 -10.07 -8.87
C LEU A 267 -21.44 -8.61 -8.75
N GLY A 268 -21.44 -8.01 -7.57
CA GLY A 268 -22.04 -6.71 -7.31
C GLY A 268 -21.13 -5.51 -7.42
N CYS A 269 -19.82 -5.69 -7.34
CA CYS A 269 -18.82 -4.63 -7.52
C CYS A 269 -17.67 -5.18 -8.34
N GLY A 270 -17.71 -4.95 -9.64
CA GLY A 270 -16.75 -5.51 -10.62
C GLY A 270 -15.34 -4.93 -10.54
N CYS A 271 -15.00 -4.21 -9.47
CA CYS A 271 -13.73 -3.55 -9.32
C CYS A 271 -12.95 -4.10 -8.12
N ASN A 272 -11.70 -4.48 -8.38
CA ASN A 272 -10.71 -4.77 -7.34
C ASN A 272 -10.03 -3.47 -6.90
N GLU A 273 -10.81 -2.43 -6.63
CA GLU A 273 -10.35 -1.10 -6.28
C GLU A 273 -10.49 -0.85 -4.78
N CYS A 274 -9.50 -0.22 -4.22
CA CYS A 274 -9.56 0.27 -2.85
C CYS A 274 -10.33 1.59 -2.81
N SER A 275 -11.58 1.57 -2.32
CA SER A 275 -12.42 2.77 -2.21
C SER A 275 -11.75 3.90 -1.42
N PHE A 276 -10.93 3.59 -0.44
CA PHE A 276 -10.17 4.59 0.31
C PHE A 276 -9.09 5.28 -0.53
N MET A 277 -8.34 4.52 -1.33
CA MET A 277 -7.34 5.08 -2.24
C MET A 277 -7.98 5.96 -3.31
N LYS A 278 -9.20 5.63 -3.77
CA LYS A 278 -9.93 6.37 -4.79
C LYS A 278 -10.62 7.63 -4.29
N GLN A 279 -10.56 7.91 -2.98
CA GLN A 279 -11.04 9.19 -2.43
C GLN A 279 -10.13 10.37 -2.79
N ILE A 280 -8.88 10.13 -3.12
CA ILE A 280 -7.95 11.17 -3.57
C ILE A 280 -8.23 11.49 -5.04
N THR A 281 -8.61 12.74 -5.34
CA THR A 281 -8.84 13.23 -6.69
C THR A 281 -7.92 14.41 -7.02
N LEU A 282 -7.82 14.77 -8.30
CA LEU A 282 -7.00 15.93 -8.71
C LEU A 282 -7.45 17.23 -8.04
N GLU A 283 -8.76 17.43 -7.89
CA GLU A 283 -9.34 18.62 -7.24
C GLU A 283 -8.88 18.71 -5.78
N LYS A 284 -8.93 17.57 -5.05
CA LYS A 284 -8.47 17.52 -3.66
C LYS A 284 -6.96 17.76 -3.54
N VAL A 285 -6.17 17.26 -4.49
CA VAL A 285 -4.71 17.53 -4.54
C VAL A 285 -4.47 19.02 -4.79
N ARG A 286 -5.17 19.64 -5.74
CA ARG A 286 -5.08 21.09 -6.00
C ARG A 286 -5.45 21.89 -4.75
N ASP A 287 -6.58 21.59 -4.13
CA ASP A 287 -7.07 22.31 -2.96
C ASP A 287 -6.10 22.18 -1.78
N SER A 288 -5.53 20.99 -1.58
CA SER A 288 -4.51 20.74 -0.56
C SER A 288 -3.23 21.57 -0.78
N LEU A 289 -2.79 21.70 -2.02
CA LEU A 289 -1.62 22.52 -2.35
C LEU A 289 -1.91 24.01 -2.19
N ARG A 290 -3.13 24.46 -2.56
CA ARG A 290 -3.53 25.87 -2.41
C ARG A 290 -3.58 26.25 -0.94
N ASP A 291 -4.22 25.46 -0.11
CA ASP A 291 -4.57 25.79 1.27
C ASP A 291 -3.57 25.23 2.30
N LEU A 292 -2.65 24.36 1.89
CA LEU A 292 -1.70 23.60 2.72
C LEU A 292 -2.38 22.83 3.85
N THR A 293 -3.52 22.19 3.52
CA THR A 293 -4.37 21.45 4.47
C THR A 293 -5.09 20.30 3.74
N PRO A 294 -5.56 19.26 4.44
CA PRO A 294 -5.34 18.98 5.87
C PRO A 294 -3.94 18.44 6.16
N VAL A 295 -3.33 18.94 7.22
CA VAL A 295 -2.02 18.47 7.70
C VAL A 295 -2.22 17.27 8.61
N VAL A 296 -1.40 16.23 8.39
CA VAL A 296 -1.39 15.05 9.26
C VAL A 296 -0.46 15.30 10.45
N THR A 297 -1.01 15.17 11.64
CA THR A 297 -0.29 15.31 12.89
C THR A 297 -0.42 14.05 13.74
N VAL A 298 0.64 13.65 14.41
CA VAL A 298 0.65 12.56 15.38
C VAL A 298 1.07 13.15 16.72
N ASP A 299 0.42 12.77 17.81
CA ASP A 299 0.83 13.26 19.13
C ASP A 299 2.28 12.89 19.44
N ALA A 300 2.97 13.78 20.16
CA ALA A 300 4.42 13.68 20.34
C ALA A 300 4.88 12.37 21.01
N GLU A 301 4.10 11.85 21.97
CA GLU A 301 4.47 10.60 22.66
C GLU A 301 4.29 9.39 21.76
N THR A 302 3.18 9.30 21.04
CA THR A 302 2.94 8.26 20.04
C THR A 302 4.00 8.31 18.94
N ALA A 303 4.33 9.49 18.41
CA ALA A 303 5.35 9.66 17.39
C ALA A 303 6.74 9.21 17.89
N ARG A 304 7.12 9.60 19.12
CA ARG A 304 8.40 9.20 19.75
C ARG A 304 8.53 7.69 19.89
N ARG A 305 7.45 6.99 20.18
CA ARG A 305 7.43 5.53 20.28
C ARG A 305 7.38 4.85 18.92
N ALA A 306 6.53 5.34 18.02
CA ALA A 306 6.33 4.74 16.71
C ALA A 306 7.53 4.91 15.76
N VAL A 307 8.35 5.95 15.92
CA VAL A 307 9.53 6.17 15.06
C VAL A 307 10.53 5.02 15.18
N VAL A 308 10.67 4.41 16.35
CA VAL A 308 11.66 3.33 16.60
C VAL A 308 11.39 2.10 15.72
N PRO A 309 10.19 1.47 15.74
CA PRO A 309 9.92 0.32 14.88
C PRO A 309 9.88 0.67 13.39
N ILE A 310 9.54 1.93 13.02
CA ILE A 310 9.62 2.39 11.63
C ILE A 310 11.08 2.44 11.16
N GLN A 311 11.97 3.07 11.94
CA GLN A 311 13.40 3.14 11.63
C GLN A 311 14.02 1.75 11.52
N ARG A 312 13.68 0.87 12.46
CA ARG A 312 14.14 -0.52 12.44
C ARG A 312 13.70 -1.28 11.18
N MET A 313 12.49 -1.03 10.70
CA MET A 313 12.03 -1.53 9.40
C MET A 313 12.93 -1.03 8.27
N LEU A 314 13.23 0.28 8.24
CA LEU A 314 14.05 0.87 7.17
C LEU A 314 15.49 0.36 7.18
N GLU A 315 16.09 0.15 8.35
CA GLU A 315 17.44 -0.38 8.52
C GLU A 315 17.57 -1.85 8.08
N LEU A 316 16.53 -2.64 8.30
CA LEU A 316 16.50 -4.07 7.96
C LEU A 316 16.04 -4.36 6.51
N SER A 317 15.64 -3.34 5.76
CA SER A 317 15.06 -3.47 4.39
C SER A 317 16.08 -3.72 3.26
#